data_b393097a415fcb8f0bd2be5cca83a9b7
#
_entry.id   b393097a415fcb8f0bd2be5cca83a9b7
#
_cell.length_a   1.000
_cell.length_b   1.000
_cell.length_c   1.000
_cell.angle_alpha   90.00
_cell.angle_beta   90.00
_cell.angle_gamma   90.00
#
_symmetry.space_group_name_H-M   'P 1'
#
loop_
_entity.id
_entity.type
_entity.pdbx_description
1 polymer ?
#
loop_
_entity_poly.entity_id
_entity_poly.type
_entity_poly.pdbx_seq_one_letter_code
_entity_poly.pdbx_strand_id
1 'polypeptide(L)'
;MKDNNNTNISRIVLAPVDGKLLPKERLESSLELSDLMTKMATHVICHVIVDYEELLAEERFSVASAFLERMTSTHLCNHKLTKEGIVLRFKGEAFQLHEEYKTMTLTRSVYEHLVMFYFLFTHPKTDEERSVVWNYWKINSKKNLMETTMGHGNRNTDPSLGQEPVPMTHLEIEALRKEIFSTRLGMECYKKLDEWTAPDKPTINGTIAFVRRQNAVDVRRVSYNQAWRYLFGKSQEDMDQLYRHLSIHSHPIYDGLMQYQDQAQKDEGFDGVPLYLSSCFLAYLCRLFLRLLPQGDKMFDEDFTEEEIQVFKALSRITSQP
;
A
#
# COMPACT_ATOMS: atom_id res chain seq x y z
N MET A 1 32.90 -18.22 -0.09
CA MET A 1 31.75 -18.35 -1.03
C MET A 1 30.53 -17.52 -0.64
N LYS A 2 30.26 -17.23 0.63
CA LYS A 2 29.08 -16.39 1.03
C LYS A 2 29.12 -14.93 0.56
N ASP A 3 30.30 -14.32 0.42
CA ASP A 3 30.40 -12.90 0.05
C ASP A 3 30.09 -12.62 -1.43
N ASN A 4 30.39 -13.56 -2.35
CA ASN A 4 30.13 -13.39 -3.77
C ASN A 4 28.62 -13.41 -4.11
N ASN A 5 27.84 -14.27 -3.44
CA ASN A 5 26.40 -14.35 -3.68
C ASN A 5 25.67 -13.06 -3.21
N ASN A 6 26.03 -12.53 -2.04
CA ASN A 6 25.45 -11.28 -1.54
C ASN A 6 25.73 -10.08 -2.46
N THR A 7 26.93 -10.03 -3.04
CA THR A 7 27.30 -8.96 -4.00
C THR A 7 26.46 -9.06 -5.28
N ASN A 8 26.22 -10.27 -5.78
CA ASN A 8 25.39 -10.49 -6.97
C ASN A 8 23.92 -10.10 -6.73
N ILE A 9 23.33 -10.58 -5.63
CA ILE A 9 21.94 -10.24 -5.26
C ILE A 9 21.76 -8.72 -5.11
N SER A 10 22.68 -8.04 -4.42
CA SER A 10 22.62 -6.58 -4.25
C SER A 10 22.67 -5.86 -5.60
N ARG A 11 23.47 -6.35 -6.56
CA ARG A 11 23.57 -5.78 -7.91
C ARG A 11 22.25 -5.95 -8.68
N ILE A 12 21.65 -7.12 -8.66
CA ILE A 12 20.35 -7.40 -9.30
C ILE A 12 19.28 -6.48 -8.73
N VAL A 13 19.17 -6.40 -7.42
CA VAL A 13 18.14 -5.62 -6.72
C VAL A 13 18.28 -4.12 -6.93
N LEU A 14 19.52 -3.60 -7.09
CA LEU A 14 19.77 -2.18 -7.29
C LEU A 14 19.87 -1.75 -8.76
N ALA A 15 19.91 -2.69 -9.70
CA ALA A 15 20.00 -2.38 -11.13
C ALA A 15 18.95 -1.35 -11.63
N PRO A 16 17.67 -1.42 -11.20
CA PRO A 16 16.66 -0.45 -11.64
C PRO A 16 16.95 1.01 -11.29
N VAL A 17 17.79 1.25 -10.28
CA VAL A 17 18.15 2.60 -9.79
C VAL A 17 19.64 2.92 -9.98
N ASP A 18 20.39 2.06 -10.66
CA ASP A 18 21.79 2.30 -10.94
C ASP A 18 21.93 3.34 -12.07
N GLY A 19 22.36 4.55 -11.71
CA GLY A 19 22.55 5.65 -12.65
C GLY A 19 23.64 5.41 -13.71
N LYS A 20 24.40 4.30 -13.63
CA LYS A 20 25.39 3.91 -14.66
C LYS A 20 24.77 3.08 -15.79
N LEU A 21 23.59 2.47 -15.54
CA LEU A 21 22.87 1.71 -16.54
C LEU A 21 22.04 2.63 -17.44
N LEU A 22 21.86 2.21 -18.69
CA LEU A 22 20.96 2.91 -19.61
C LEU A 22 19.51 2.80 -19.15
N PRO A 23 18.63 3.76 -19.48
CA PRO A 23 17.21 3.70 -19.12
C PRO A 23 16.54 2.39 -19.51
N LYS A 24 16.84 1.85 -20.69
CA LYS A 24 16.34 0.57 -21.17
C LYS A 24 16.75 -0.61 -20.27
N GLU A 25 17.99 -0.67 -19.85
CA GLU A 25 18.51 -1.73 -18.98
C GLU A 25 17.86 -1.65 -17.58
N ARG A 26 17.65 -0.46 -17.06
CA ARG A 26 16.92 -0.23 -15.80
C ARG A 26 15.47 -0.66 -15.91
N LEU A 27 14.81 -0.36 -17.03
CA LEU A 27 13.44 -0.80 -17.30
C LEU A 27 13.33 -2.33 -17.37
N GLU A 28 14.21 -2.99 -18.11
CA GLU A 28 14.26 -4.45 -18.20
C GLU A 28 14.44 -5.08 -16.81
N SER A 29 15.37 -4.60 -16.02
CA SER A 29 15.57 -5.05 -14.62
C SER A 29 14.34 -4.81 -13.75
N SER A 30 13.64 -3.69 -13.91
CA SER A 30 12.40 -3.40 -13.18
C SER A 30 11.28 -4.37 -13.55
N LEU A 31 11.17 -4.73 -14.83
CA LEU A 31 10.18 -5.71 -15.32
C LEU A 31 10.45 -7.10 -14.78
N GLU A 32 11.70 -7.56 -14.80
CA GLU A 32 12.10 -8.86 -14.25
C GLU A 32 11.80 -8.98 -12.76
N LEU A 33 12.14 -7.95 -11.96
CA LEU A 33 11.83 -7.91 -10.54
C LEU A 33 10.33 -7.88 -10.27
N SER A 34 9.58 -7.17 -11.10
CA SER A 34 8.12 -7.10 -11.01
C SER A 34 7.45 -8.43 -11.34
N ASP A 35 7.93 -9.15 -12.36
CA ASP A 35 7.44 -10.50 -12.69
C ASP A 35 7.67 -11.46 -11.52
N LEU A 36 8.87 -11.44 -10.92
CA LEU A 36 9.17 -12.26 -9.75
C LEU A 36 8.26 -11.93 -8.58
N MET A 37 8.07 -10.64 -8.26
CA MET A 37 7.21 -10.25 -7.14
C MET A 37 5.75 -10.60 -7.38
N THR A 38 5.25 -10.47 -8.61
CA THR A 38 3.91 -10.90 -8.98
C THR A 38 3.74 -12.42 -8.80
N LYS A 39 4.70 -13.21 -9.26
CA LYS A 39 4.71 -14.67 -9.10
C LYS A 39 4.66 -15.06 -7.61
N MET A 40 5.51 -14.45 -6.78
CA MET A 40 5.59 -14.77 -5.35
C MET A 40 4.32 -14.32 -4.60
N ALA A 41 3.79 -13.14 -4.87
CA ALA A 41 2.56 -12.66 -4.25
C ALA A 41 1.34 -13.51 -4.65
N THR A 42 1.25 -13.92 -5.92
CA THR A 42 0.20 -14.82 -6.40
C THR A 42 0.29 -16.19 -5.73
N HIS A 43 1.51 -16.72 -5.57
CA HIS A 43 1.72 -17.97 -4.85
C HIS A 43 1.20 -17.89 -3.40
N VAL A 44 1.52 -16.80 -2.67
CA VAL A 44 0.99 -16.58 -1.32
C VAL A 44 -0.55 -16.55 -1.31
N ILE A 45 -1.17 -15.83 -2.26
CA ILE A 45 -2.63 -15.75 -2.36
C ILE A 45 -3.24 -17.13 -2.61
N CYS A 46 -2.68 -17.92 -3.54
CA CYS A 46 -3.17 -19.27 -3.84
C CYS A 46 -3.08 -20.19 -2.61
N HIS A 47 -1.96 -20.17 -1.88
CA HIS A 47 -1.82 -20.94 -0.64
C HIS A 47 -2.78 -20.51 0.44
N VAL A 48 -3.04 -19.21 0.58
CA VAL A 48 -4.05 -18.70 1.54
C VAL A 48 -5.42 -19.25 1.24
N ILE A 49 -5.82 -19.28 -0.03
CA ILE A 49 -7.13 -19.77 -0.44
C ILE A 49 -7.26 -21.29 -0.22
N VAL A 50 -6.19 -22.05 -0.46
CA VAL A 50 -6.24 -23.53 -0.43
C VAL A 50 -5.94 -24.07 0.97
N ASP A 51 -4.91 -23.55 1.64
CA ASP A 51 -4.36 -24.17 2.85
C ASP A 51 -4.81 -23.49 4.13
N TYR A 52 -5.38 -22.27 4.03
CA TYR A 52 -5.75 -21.45 5.20
C TYR A 52 -7.21 -20.97 5.14
N GLU A 53 -8.11 -21.74 4.52
CA GLU A 53 -9.54 -21.42 4.39
C GLU A 53 -10.19 -21.11 5.75
N GLU A 54 -9.82 -21.84 6.80
CA GLU A 54 -10.35 -21.59 8.16
C GLU A 54 -9.97 -20.20 8.68
N LEU A 55 -8.77 -19.70 8.38
CA LEU A 55 -8.35 -18.36 8.77
C LEU A 55 -9.11 -17.27 7.98
N LEU A 56 -9.52 -17.54 6.75
CA LEU A 56 -10.33 -16.62 5.96
C LEU A 56 -11.73 -16.38 6.56
N ALA A 57 -12.21 -17.27 7.42
CA ALA A 57 -13.45 -17.05 8.17
C ALA A 57 -13.30 -15.95 9.24
N GLU A 58 -12.08 -15.64 9.66
CA GLU A 58 -11.84 -14.55 10.60
C GLU A 58 -11.82 -13.19 9.87
N GLU A 59 -12.69 -12.25 10.29
CA GLU A 59 -12.84 -10.94 9.63
C GLU A 59 -11.49 -10.23 9.38
N ARG A 60 -10.61 -10.21 10.38
CA ARG A 60 -9.32 -9.52 10.27
C ARG A 60 -8.39 -10.18 9.27
N PHE A 61 -8.34 -11.50 9.25
CA PHE A 61 -7.49 -12.23 8.33
C PHE A 61 -8.02 -12.12 6.89
N SER A 62 -9.33 -12.21 6.71
CA SER A 62 -10.00 -11.98 5.41
C SER A 62 -9.68 -10.58 4.85
N VAL A 63 -9.72 -9.54 5.68
CA VAL A 63 -9.32 -8.19 5.27
C VAL A 63 -7.83 -8.11 4.95
N ALA A 64 -6.96 -8.78 5.72
CA ALA A 64 -5.53 -8.81 5.40
C ALA A 64 -5.25 -9.47 4.04
N SER A 65 -5.94 -10.57 3.72
CA SER A 65 -5.89 -11.22 2.41
C SER A 65 -6.37 -10.28 1.29
N ALA A 66 -7.48 -9.59 1.49
CA ALA A 66 -8.00 -8.61 0.53
C ALA A 66 -7.01 -7.46 0.26
N PHE A 67 -6.23 -7.02 1.26
CA PHE A 67 -5.15 -6.05 1.04
C PHE A 67 -4.06 -6.62 0.12
N LEU A 68 -3.63 -7.87 0.35
CA LEU A 68 -2.62 -8.53 -0.49
C LEU A 68 -3.12 -8.69 -1.93
N GLU A 69 -4.33 -9.20 -2.12
CA GLU A 69 -4.94 -9.38 -3.45
C GLU A 69 -5.05 -8.06 -4.20
N ARG A 70 -5.59 -7.02 -3.55
CA ARG A 70 -5.77 -5.71 -4.16
C ARG A 70 -4.45 -5.06 -4.51
N MET A 71 -3.45 -5.16 -3.64
CA MET A 71 -2.12 -4.61 -3.88
C MET A 71 -1.42 -5.35 -5.02
N THR A 72 -1.53 -6.69 -5.07
CA THR A 72 -1.00 -7.52 -6.17
C THR A 72 -1.66 -7.16 -7.50
N SER A 73 -2.98 -7.02 -7.52
CA SER A 73 -3.73 -6.60 -8.71
C SER A 73 -3.32 -5.20 -9.20
N THR A 74 -3.16 -4.24 -8.28
CA THR A 74 -2.70 -2.88 -8.61
C THR A 74 -1.26 -2.90 -9.16
N HIS A 75 -0.38 -3.71 -8.57
CA HIS A 75 0.99 -3.90 -9.04
C HIS A 75 1.02 -4.54 -10.44
N LEU A 76 0.18 -5.54 -10.69
CA LEU A 76 0.05 -6.17 -12.01
C LEU A 76 -0.44 -5.19 -13.09
N CYS A 77 -1.38 -4.30 -12.75
CA CYS A 77 -1.78 -3.21 -13.64
C CYS A 77 -0.61 -2.26 -13.94
N ASN A 78 0.20 -1.93 -12.92
CA ASN A 78 1.40 -1.12 -13.06
C ASN A 78 2.41 -1.79 -13.99
N HIS A 79 2.68 -3.09 -13.80
CA HIS A 79 3.56 -3.89 -14.66
C HIS A 79 3.10 -3.85 -16.13
N LYS A 80 1.82 -4.13 -16.39
CA LYS A 80 1.27 -4.13 -17.76
C LYS A 80 1.37 -2.76 -18.42
N LEU A 81 1.05 -1.69 -17.73
CA LEU A 81 1.19 -0.33 -18.26
C LEU A 81 2.63 0.03 -18.57
N THR A 82 3.56 -0.40 -17.70
CA THR A 82 5.00 -0.19 -17.91
C THR A 82 5.51 -0.95 -19.12
N LYS A 83 5.08 -2.21 -19.29
CA LYS A 83 5.55 -3.11 -20.34
C LYS A 83 4.95 -2.81 -21.71
N GLU A 84 3.64 -2.59 -21.75
CA GLU A 84 2.87 -2.54 -22.99
C GLU A 84 2.53 -1.09 -23.39
N GLY A 85 2.48 -0.17 -22.42
CA GLY A 85 1.95 1.17 -22.62
C GLY A 85 0.46 1.15 -22.95
N ILE A 86 -0.06 2.27 -23.49
CA ILE A 86 -1.41 2.38 -24.04
C ILE A 86 -1.31 2.56 -25.53
N VAL A 87 -1.91 1.64 -26.29
CA VAL A 87 -1.95 1.73 -27.76
C VAL A 87 -3.28 2.36 -28.18
N LEU A 88 -3.19 3.57 -28.73
CA LEU A 88 -4.31 4.24 -29.39
C LEU A 88 -4.29 3.91 -30.88
N ARG A 89 -5.45 3.55 -31.45
CA ARG A 89 -5.59 3.31 -32.89
C ARG A 89 -6.49 4.38 -33.50
N PHE A 90 -5.96 5.10 -34.46
CA PHE A 90 -6.69 6.12 -35.19
C PHE A 90 -6.37 6.06 -36.68
N LYS A 91 -7.39 5.94 -37.53
CA LYS A 91 -7.27 5.87 -39.00
C LYS A 91 -6.27 4.79 -39.50
N GLY A 92 -6.17 3.67 -38.80
CA GLY A 92 -5.26 2.57 -39.15
C GLY A 92 -3.85 2.70 -38.62
N GLU A 93 -3.48 3.82 -38.03
CA GLU A 93 -2.21 4.03 -37.33
C GLU A 93 -2.30 3.69 -35.86
N ALA A 94 -1.21 3.18 -35.28
CA ALA A 94 -1.09 2.87 -33.87
C ALA A 94 -0.13 3.85 -33.20
N PHE A 95 -0.62 4.52 -32.15
CA PHE A 95 0.17 5.43 -31.33
C PHE A 95 0.37 4.80 -29.95
N GLN A 96 1.61 4.61 -29.55
CA GLN A 96 1.93 4.12 -28.22
C GLN A 96 2.14 5.30 -27.28
N LEU A 97 1.32 5.34 -26.21
CA LEU A 97 1.49 6.29 -25.12
C LEU A 97 2.18 5.59 -23.97
N HIS A 98 3.33 6.11 -23.57
CA HIS A 98 3.99 5.71 -22.34
C HIS A 98 3.47 6.59 -21.20
N GLU A 99 2.79 5.95 -20.24
CA GLU A 99 2.01 6.63 -19.20
C GLU A 99 2.73 6.52 -17.84
N GLU A 100 3.92 7.10 -17.74
CA GLU A 100 4.70 7.11 -16.51
C GLU A 100 3.90 7.68 -15.32
N TYR A 101 3.09 8.70 -15.57
CA TYR A 101 2.24 9.32 -14.54
C TYR A 101 1.18 8.37 -13.98
N LYS A 102 0.61 7.50 -14.82
CA LYS A 102 -0.34 6.48 -14.33
C LYS A 102 0.38 5.43 -13.51
N THR A 103 1.58 5.04 -13.90
CA THR A 103 2.39 4.10 -13.12
C THR A 103 2.79 4.69 -11.77
N MET A 104 3.10 5.98 -11.68
CA MET A 104 3.31 6.69 -10.41
C MET A 104 2.06 6.70 -9.52
N THR A 105 0.89 6.96 -10.11
CA THR A 105 -0.40 6.92 -9.39
C THR A 105 -0.68 5.53 -8.84
N LEU A 106 -0.44 4.48 -9.62
CA LEU A 106 -0.59 3.09 -9.17
C LEU A 106 0.44 2.75 -8.09
N THR A 107 1.69 3.18 -8.25
CA THR A 107 2.75 2.99 -7.23
C THR A 107 2.38 3.67 -5.92
N ARG A 108 1.84 4.87 -5.97
CA ARG A 108 1.29 5.55 -4.79
C ARG A 108 0.17 4.75 -4.14
N SER A 109 -0.77 4.22 -4.94
CA SER A 109 -1.85 3.37 -4.42
C SER A 109 -1.29 2.13 -3.72
N VAL A 110 -0.29 1.46 -4.31
CA VAL A 110 0.41 0.32 -3.68
C VAL A 110 1.03 0.74 -2.33
N TYR A 111 1.68 1.90 -2.27
CA TYR A 111 2.22 2.44 -1.02
C TYR A 111 1.14 2.71 0.04
N GLU A 112 0.04 3.35 -0.34
CA GLU A 112 -1.05 3.66 0.60
C GLU A 112 -1.68 2.39 1.19
N HIS A 113 -1.81 1.32 0.40
CA HIS A 113 -2.25 0.00 0.88
C HIS A 113 -1.24 -0.61 1.86
N LEU A 114 0.06 -0.53 1.57
CA LEU A 114 1.11 -0.98 2.49
C LEU A 114 1.05 -0.24 3.83
N VAL A 115 0.87 1.09 3.80
CA VAL A 115 0.73 1.91 5.01
C VAL A 115 -0.45 1.43 5.85
N MET A 116 -1.61 1.28 5.23
CA MET A 116 -2.80 0.83 5.96
C MET A 116 -2.62 -0.58 6.52
N PHE A 117 -2.09 -1.51 5.74
CA PHE A 117 -1.79 -2.85 6.21
C PHE A 117 -0.86 -2.83 7.44
N TYR A 118 0.23 -2.08 7.38
CA TYR A 118 1.18 -1.97 8.49
C TYR A 118 0.53 -1.49 9.78
N PHE A 119 -0.26 -0.41 9.71
CA PHE A 119 -0.90 0.15 10.90
C PHE A 119 -2.04 -0.71 11.45
N LEU A 120 -2.72 -1.49 10.62
CA LEU A 120 -3.79 -2.39 11.07
C LEU A 120 -3.25 -3.69 11.68
N PHE A 121 -2.19 -4.26 11.10
CA PHE A 121 -1.79 -5.64 11.42
C PHE A 121 -0.41 -5.76 12.08
N THR A 122 0.51 -4.81 11.87
CA THR A 122 1.91 -4.94 12.31
C THR A 122 2.27 -3.98 13.43
N HIS A 123 1.85 -2.73 13.35
CA HIS A 123 2.18 -1.67 14.31
C HIS A 123 1.57 -1.91 15.70
N PRO A 124 0.31 -2.36 15.84
CA PRO A 124 -0.30 -2.67 17.14
C PRO A 124 0.42 -3.85 17.81
N LYS A 125 0.74 -3.73 19.11
CA LYS A 125 1.46 -4.77 19.88
C LYS A 125 0.56 -5.51 20.85
N THR A 126 -0.56 -4.90 21.27
CA THR A 126 -1.53 -5.49 22.21
C THR A 126 -2.89 -5.66 21.56
N ASP A 127 -3.74 -6.50 22.14
CA ASP A 127 -5.12 -6.69 21.66
C ASP A 127 -5.95 -5.42 21.77
N GLU A 128 -5.72 -4.61 22.81
CA GLU A 128 -6.36 -3.30 22.94
C GLU A 128 -5.96 -2.35 21.81
N GLU A 129 -4.66 -2.25 21.48
CA GLU A 129 -4.19 -1.46 20.34
C GLU A 129 -4.79 -1.96 19.02
N ARG A 130 -4.83 -3.28 18.82
CA ARG A 130 -5.46 -3.90 17.64
C ARG A 130 -6.95 -3.57 17.55
N SER A 131 -7.68 -3.63 18.66
CA SER A 131 -9.09 -3.28 18.70
C SER A 131 -9.32 -1.79 18.41
N VAL A 132 -8.56 -0.91 19.03
CA VAL A 132 -8.70 0.54 18.85
C VAL A 132 -8.42 0.96 17.42
N VAL A 133 -7.30 0.52 16.79
CA VAL A 133 -6.99 0.91 15.42
C VAL A 133 -7.97 0.32 14.41
N TRP A 134 -8.42 -0.91 14.63
CA TRP A 134 -9.39 -1.59 13.79
C TRP A 134 -10.73 -0.86 13.74
N ASN A 135 -11.28 -0.54 14.91
CA ASN A 135 -12.54 0.18 15.00
C ASN A 135 -12.41 1.63 14.51
N TYR A 136 -11.28 2.28 14.77
CA TYR A 136 -10.98 3.59 14.21
C TYR A 136 -10.99 3.58 12.67
N TRP A 137 -10.36 2.58 12.06
CA TRP A 137 -10.35 2.41 10.60
C TRP A 137 -11.75 2.18 10.04
N LYS A 138 -12.55 1.31 10.67
CA LYS A 138 -13.96 1.07 10.30
C LYS A 138 -14.79 2.37 10.39
N ILE A 139 -14.63 3.15 11.45
CA ILE A 139 -15.30 4.45 11.62
C ILE A 139 -14.94 5.40 10.50
N ASN A 140 -13.64 5.54 10.18
CA ASN A 140 -13.21 6.41 9.08
C ASN A 140 -13.78 5.97 7.73
N SER A 141 -13.86 4.66 7.47
CA SER A 141 -14.49 4.13 6.26
C SER A 141 -15.98 4.48 6.18
N LYS A 142 -16.72 4.32 7.29
CA LYS A 142 -18.15 4.68 7.37
C LYS A 142 -18.37 6.19 7.19
N LYS A 143 -17.51 7.03 7.77
CA LYS A 143 -17.57 8.50 7.61
C LYS A 143 -17.29 8.90 6.15
N ASN A 144 -16.29 8.32 5.49
CA ASN A 144 -16.04 8.55 4.07
C ASN A 144 -17.25 8.22 3.22
N LEU A 145 -17.91 7.09 3.49
CA LEU A 145 -19.13 6.70 2.79
C LEU A 145 -20.23 7.75 2.98
N MET A 146 -20.43 8.23 4.21
CA MET A 146 -21.41 9.30 4.50
C MET A 146 -21.09 10.59 3.75
N GLU A 147 -19.85 11.05 3.79
CA GLU A 147 -19.42 12.28 3.09
C GLU A 147 -19.64 12.16 1.58
N THR A 148 -19.34 11.01 0.99
CA THR A 148 -19.56 10.76 -0.44
C THR A 148 -21.06 10.74 -0.78
N THR A 149 -21.88 10.14 0.07
CA THR A 149 -23.33 10.04 -0.14
C THR A 149 -24.02 11.40 0.05
N MET A 150 -23.63 12.19 1.03
CA MET A 150 -24.19 13.53 1.28
C MET A 150 -23.76 14.55 0.23
N GLY A 151 -22.53 14.46 -0.28
CA GLY A 151 -22.01 15.37 -1.31
C GLY A 151 -22.74 15.27 -2.65
N HIS A 152 -23.45 14.18 -2.91
CA HIS A 152 -24.23 13.96 -4.12
C HIS A 152 -25.69 14.42 -4.02
N GLY A 153 -26.02 15.19 -2.97
CA GLY A 153 -27.31 15.90 -2.79
C GLY A 153 -28.53 15.02 -3.06
N ASN A 154 -29.12 14.48 -2.00
CA ASN A 154 -30.52 13.97 -1.95
C ASN A 154 -31.02 13.18 -3.17
N ARG A 155 -30.15 12.54 -3.92
CA ARG A 155 -30.54 11.63 -5.00
C ARG A 155 -30.90 10.31 -4.36
N ASN A 156 -32.12 9.87 -4.65
CA ASN A 156 -32.63 8.55 -4.31
C ASN A 156 -31.49 7.53 -4.33
N THR A 157 -31.10 7.09 -3.14
CA THR A 157 -30.15 5.98 -3.01
C THR A 157 -30.77 4.80 -3.76
N ASP A 158 -30.19 4.47 -4.91
CA ASP A 158 -30.61 3.29 -5.65
C ASP A 158 -30.30 2.07 -4.78
N PRO A 159 -31.33 1.35 -4.28
CA PRO A 159 -31.12 0.19 -3.44
C PRO A 159 -30.28 -0.90 -4.12
N SER A 160 -30.21 -0.88 -5.46
CA SER A 160 -29.39 -1.82 -6.25
C SER A 160 -27.88 -1.60 -6.09
N LEU A 161 -27.44 -0.43 -5.59
CA LEU A 161 -26.04 -0.12 -5.37
C LEU A 161 -25.51 -0.54 -3.99
N GLY A 162 -26.34 -1.19 -3.16
CA GLY A 162 -25.94 -1.68 -1.85
C GLY A 162 -25.55 -0.59 -0.83
N GLN A 163 -26.01 0.65 -1.06
CA GLN A 163 -25.71 1.77 -0.14
C GLN A 163 -26.62 1.72 1.08
N GLU A 164 -26.02 1.59 2.25
CA GLU A 164 -26.74 1.63 3.53
C GLU A 164 -27.32 3.02 3.80
N PRO A 165 -28.52 3.12 4.42
CA PRO A 165 -29.10 4.40 4.80
C PRO A 165 -28.19 5.14 5.81
N VAL A 166 -28.00 6.45 5.63
CA VAL A 166 -27.19 7.30 6.52
C VAL A 166 -27.51 7.14 8.03
N PRO A 167 -28.78 7.00 8.47
CA PRO A 167 -29.10 6.75 9.87
C PRO A 167 -28.51 5.44 10.42
N MET A 168 -28.48 4.36 9.61
CA MET A 168 -27.86 3.09 10.02
C MET A 168 -26.36 3.25 10.21
N THR A 169 -25.71 3.99 9.32
CA THR A 169 -24.25 4.29 9.40
C THR A 169 -23.90 5.03 10.71
N HIS A 170 -24.74 5.97 11.16
CA HIS A 170 -24.54 6.65 12.45
C HIS A 170 -24.60 5.68 13.64
N LEU A 171 -25.58 4.77 13.66
CA LEU A 171 -25.72 3.77 14.72
C LEU A 171 -24.50 2.83 14.77
N GLU A 172 -23.99 2.45 13.59
CA GLU A 172 -22.79 1.61 13.48
C GLU A 172 -21.55 2.33 13.97
N ILE A 173 -21.37 3.62 13.64
CA ILE A 173 -20.27 4.43 14.15
C ILE A 173 -20.34 4.50 15.68
N GLU A 174 -21.51 4.74 16.26
CA GLU A 174 -21.66 4.79 17.73
C GLU A 174 -21.41 3.43 18.39
N ALA A 175 -21.77 2.31 17.74
CA ALA A 175 -21.42 0.98 18.23
C ALA A 175 -19.90 0.75 18.26
N LEU A 176 -19.19 1.10 17.16
CA LEU A 176 -17.73 1.00 17.07
C LEU A 176 -17.02 1.93 18.08
N ARG A 177 -17.56 3.14 18.32
CA ARG A 177 -17.06 4.04 19.36
C ARG A 177 -17.19 3.43 20.75
N LYS A 178 -18.33 2.80 21.07
CA LYS A 178 -18.51 2.08 22.34
C LYS A 178 -17.48 0.98 22.52
N GLU A 179 -17.14 0.24 21.46
CA GLU A 179 -16.10 -0.77 21.52
C GLU A 179 -14.72 -0.15 21.81
N ILE A 180 -14.35 0.95 21.15
CA ILE A 180 -13.10 1.68 21.45
C ILE A 180 -13.06 2.06 22.93
N PHE A 181 -14.12 2.70 23.45
CA PHE A 181 -14.14 3.23 24.82
C PHE A 181 -14.43 2.17 25.90
N SER A 182 -14.73 0.93 25.51
CA SER A 182 -14.74 -0.20 26.44
C SER A 182 -13.33 -0.70 26.80
N THR A 183 -12.30 -0.34 26.01
CA THR A 183 -10.91 -0.69 26.29
C THR A 183 -10.27 0.33 27.25
N ARG A 184 -9.33 -0.15 28.07
CA ARG A 184 -8.55 0.75 28.94
C ARG A 184 -7.79 1.82 28.13
N LEU A 185 -7.14 1.40 27.03
CA LEU A 185 -6.40 2.29 26.13
C LEU A 185 -7.33 3.36 25.51
N GLY A 186 -8.52 2.96 25.07
CA GLY A 186 -9.52 3.90 24.54
C GLY A 186 -9.92 4.95 25.55
N MET A 187 -10.08 4.57 26.82
CA MET A 187 -10.40 5.50 27.92
C MET A 187 -9.21 6.40 28.28
N GLU A 188 -7.98 5.87 28.32
CA GLU A 188 -6.76 6.65 28.55
C GLU A 188 -6.54 7.71 27.45
N CYS A 189 -6.93 7.43 26.21
CA CYS A 189 -6.83 8.31 25.07
C CYS A 189 -8.16 9.00 24.69
N TYR A 190 -9.18 8.97 25.57
CA TYR A 190 -10.55 9.38 25.30
C TYR A 190 -10.66 10.74 24.60
N LYS A 191 -10.01 11.78 25.12
CA LYS A 191 -10.13 13.14 24.59
C LYS A 191 -9.79 13.24 23.10
N LYS A 192 -8.77 12.52 22.65
CA LYS A 192 -8.34 12.50 21.24
C LYS A 192 -9.23 11.62 20.40
N LEU A 193 -9.48 10.40 20.86
CA LEU A 193 -10.27 9.42 20.12
C LEU A 193 -11.73 9.86 19.97
N ASP A 194 -12.31 10.47 21.00
CA ASP A 194 -13.67 11.02 20.98
C ASP A 194 -13.80 12.09 19.89
N GLU A 195 -12.90 13.08 19.88
CA GLU A 195 -12.85 14.12 18.83
C GLU A 195 -12.70 13.50 17.42
N TRP A 196 -11.82 12.51 17.25
CA TRP A 196 -11.52 11.97 15.94
C TRP A 196 -12.56 11.00 15.40
N THR A 197 -13.26 10.31 16.28
CA THR A 197 -14.29 9.33 15.90
C THR A 197 -15.69 9.90 15.86
N ALA A 198 -15.92 11.12 16.35
CA ALA A 198 -17.24 11.75 16.34
C ALA A 198 -17.85 11.77 14.92
N PRO A 199 -19.13 11.40 14.76
CA PRO A 199 -19.75 11.28 13.44
C PRO A 199 -19.84 12.60 12.66
N ASP A 200 -19.91 13.72 13.38
CA ASP A 200 -19.99 15.09 12.84
C ASP A 200 -18.65 15.69 12.42
N LYS A 201 -17.56 15.01 12.71
CA LYS A 201 -16.21 15.48 12.35
C LYS A 201 -15.78 14.91 11.00
N PRO A 202 -15.04 15.68 10.19
CA PRO A 202 -14.60 15.25 8.88
C PRO A 202 -13.69 14.00 8.96
N THR A 203 -13.72 13.23 7.91
CA THR A 203 -12.81 12.10 7.73
C THR A 203 -11.37 12.57 7.59
N ILE A 204 -10.44 11.76 8.02
CA ILE A 204 -9.02 12.10 7.99
C ILE A 204 -8.29 11.11 7.10
N ASN A 205 -7.59 11.66 6.11
CA ASN A 205 -6.69 10.88 5.28
C ASN A 205 -5.50 10.37 6.11
N GLY A 206 -5.45 9.06 6.33
CA GLY A 206 -4.41 8.41 7.12
C GLY A 206 -4.97 7.46 8.17
N THR A 207 -4.20 7.26 9.21
CA THR A 207 -4.51 6.32 10.30
C THR A 207 -4.06 6.88 11.64
N ILE A 208 -4.08 6.04 12.68
CA ILE A 208 -3.50 6.33 13.99
C ILE A 208 -2.29 5.45 14.27
N ALA A 209 -1.33 6.01 14.98
CA ALA A 209 -0.16 5.31 15.52
C ALA A 209 -0.16 5.34 17.04
N PHE A 210 0.39 4.31 17.65
CA PHE A 210 0.61 4.24 19.08
C PHE A 210 2.03 4.68 19.42
N VAL A 211 2.13 5.70 20.26
CA VAL A 211 3.41 6.21 20.77
C VAL A 211 3.59 5.71 22.21
N ARG A 212 4.52 4.76 22.36
CA ARG A 212 4.78 4.11 23.64
C ARG A 212 5.82 4.90 24.42
N ARG A 213 5.49 5.26 25.65
CA ARG A 213 6.40 5.84 26.64
C ARG A 213 6.55 4.85 27.80
N GLN A 214 7.50 5.09 28.71
CA GLN A 214 7.82 4.15 29.81
C GLN A 214 6.57 3.62 30.54
N ASN A 215 5.56 4.43 30.79
CA ASN A 215 4.37 4.06 31.58
C ASN A 215 3.04 4.39 30.90
N ALA A 216 3.03 4.81 29.65
CA ALA A 216 1.81 5.20 28.96
C ALA A 216 1.88 4.95 27.45
N VAL A 217 0.73 4.69 26.86
CA VAL A 217 0.55 4.64 25.41
C VAL A 217 -0.30 5.83 25.01
N ASP A 218 0.20 6.62 24.07
CA ASP A 218 -0.54 7.75 23.48
C ASP A 218 -0.87 7.44 22.03
N VAL A 219 -1.95 8.03 21.51
CA VAL A 219 -2.35 7.91 20.11
C VAL A 219 -2.01 9.20 19.35
N ARG A 220 -1.57 9.03 18.10
CA ARG A 220 -1.32 10.14 17.16
C ARG A 220 -1.93 9.84 15.82
N ARG A 221 -2.47 10.86 15.17
CA ARG A 221 -2.83 10.79 13.77
C ARG A 221 -1.57 10.75 12.93
N VAL A 222 -1.59 9.92 11.90
CA VAL A 222 -0.49 9.73 10.95
C VAL A 222 -1.07 9.81 9.56
N SER A 223 -0.66 10.83 8.81
CA SER A 223 -0.95 10.92 7.37
C SER A 223 -0.04 10.00 6.56
N TYR A 224 -0.41 9.71 5.32
CA TYR A 224 0.40 8.83 4.46
C TYR A 224 1.84 9.34 4.27
N ASN A 225 2.03 10.66 4.17
CA ASN A 225 3.37 11.25 4.07
C ASN A 225 4.18 11.21 5.38
N GLN A 226 3.57 10.95 6.53
CA GLN A 226 4.26 10.79 7.82
C GLN A 226 4.52 9.32 8.14
N ALA A 227 3.85 8.39 7.47
CA ALA A 227 3.90 6.96 7.74
C ALA A 227 5.28 6.33 7.50
N TRP A 228 6.09 6.94 6.62
CA TRP A 228 7.44 6.49 6.32
C TRP A 228 8.33 6.28 7.53
N ARG A 229 8.20 7.14 8.53
CA ARG A 229 8.98 7.07 9.78
C ARG A 229 8.74 5.79 10.54
N TYR A 230 7.51 5.31 10.50
CA TYR A 230 7.10 4.08 11.17
C TYR A 230 7.47 2.83 10.38
N LEU A 231 7.37 2.92 9.06
CA LEU A 231 7.62 1.80 8.16
C LEU A 231 9.12 1.58 7.93
N PHE A 232 9.88 2.64 7.72
CA PHE A 232 11.23 2.56 7.19
C PHE A 232 12.30 3.20 8.06
N GLY A 233 11.94 3.87 9.16
CA GLY A 233 12.89 4.47 10.11
C GLY A 233 13.80 5.57 9.52
N LYS A 234 13.57 5.98 8.26
CA LYS A 234 14.43 6.92 7.55
C LYS A 234 14.10 8.38 7.85
N SER A 235 15.06 9.26 7.53
CA SER A 235 14.87 10.70 7.64
C SER A 235 13.62 11.14 6.85
N GLN A 236 12.89 12.08 7.40
CA GLN A 236 11.64 12.55 6.82
C GLN A 236 11.85 13.15 5.44
N GLU A 237 12.99 13.79 5.21
CA GLU A 237 13.24 14.66 4.06
C GLU A 237 13.30 13.89 2.74
N ASP A 238 14.03 12.79 2.69
CA ASP A 238 14.17 11.96 1.48
C ASP A 238 12.85 11.29 1.09
N MET A 239 12.07 10.87 2.09
CA MET A 239 10.83 10.14 1.87
C MET A 239 9.64 11.07 1.61
N ASP A 240 9.63 12.27 2.19
CA ASP A 240 8.67 13.31 1.85
C ASP A 240 8.83 13.75 0.39
N GLN A 241 10.06 13.81 -0.13
CA GLN A 241 10.32 14.11 -1.54
C GLN A 241 9.75 13.01 -2.45
N LEU A 242 10.00 11.74 -2.14
CA LEU A 242 9.46 10.63 -2.94
C LEU A 242 7.92 10.61 -2.92
N TYR A 243 7.28 10.76 -1.75
CA TYR A 243 5.82 10.80 -1.67
C TYR A 243 5.24 12.01 -2.41
N ARG A 244 5.90 13.18 -2.31
CA ARG A 244 5.51 14.37 -3.08
C ARG A 244 5.62 14.10 -4.57
N HIS A 245 6.70 13.49 -5.02
CA HIS A 245 6.89 13.13 -6.42
C HIS A 245 5.77 12.22 -6.93
N LEU A 246 5.48 11.12 -6.22
CA LEU A 246 4.34 10.25 -6.52
C LEU A 246 2.98 10.98 -6.48
N SER A 247 2.85 12.02 -5.64
CA SER A 247 1.61 12.79 -5.48
C SER A 247 1.42 13.86 -6.55
N ILE A 248 2.48 14.57 -6.95
CA ILE A 248 2.44 15.60 -8.00
C ILE A 248 1.86 15.01 -9.28
N HIS A 249 2.30 13.80 -9.63
CA HIS A 249 1.87 13.14 -10.85
C HIS A 249 0.51 12.45 -10.75
N SER A 250 -0.08 12.33 -9.56
CA SER A 250 -1.43 11.80 -9.39
C SER A 250 -2.55 12.86 -9.46
N HIS A 251 -2.18 14.14 -9.50
CA HIS A 251 -3.12 15.25 -9.61
C HIS A 251 -2.90 16.04 -10.89
N PRO A 252 -3.96 16.52 -11.58
CA PRO A 252 -3.84 17.33 -12.80
C PRO A 252 -3.44 18.77 -12.44
N ILE A 253 -2.24 18.95 -11.88
CA ILE A 253 -1.67 20.26 -11.59
C ILE A 253 -0.83 20.72 -12.79
N TYR A 254 -0.72 22.04 -12.97
CA TYR A 254 -0.03 22.64 -14.10
C TYR A 254 1.39 22.12 -14.29
N ASP A 255 2.20 22.12 -13.22
CA ASP A 255 3.58 21.66 -13.27
C ASP A 255 3.71 20.19 -13.68
N GLY A 256 2.80 19.32 -13.21
CA GLY A 256 2.75 17.91 -13.61
C GLY A 256 2.43 17.74 -15.10
N LEU A 257 1.49 18.54 -15.63
CA LEU A 257 1.14 18.51 -17.05
C LEU A 257 2.27 19.03 -17.94
N MET A 258 2.98 20.08 -17.51
CA MET A 258 4.13 20.64 -18.24
C MET A 258 5.31 19.66 -18.27
N GLN A 259 5.61 19.00 -17.14
CA GLN A 259 6.62 17.94 -17.10
C GLN A 259 6.28 16.77 -18.03
N TYR A 260 5.00 16.39 -18.10
CA TYR A 260 4.53 15.37 -19.05
C TYR A 260 4.82 15.78 -20.51
N GLN A 261 4.53 17.04 -20.90
CA GLN A 261 4.80 17.52 -22.24
C GLN A 261 6.30 17.54 -22.56
N ASP A 262 7.13 17.98 -21.60
CA ASP A 262 8.59 18.04 -21.77
C ASP A 262 9.21 16.66 -21.95
N GLN A 263 8.76 15.66 -21.19
CA GLN A 263 9.21 14.28 -21.30
C GLN A 263 8.78 13.63 -22.62
N ALA A 264 7.52 13.85 -23.02
CA ALA A 264 7.01 13.33 -24.29
C ALA A 264 7.77 13.92 -25.51
N GLN A 265 8.32 15.14 -25.38
CA GLN A 265 9.11 15.78 -26.45
C GLN A 265 10.57 15.29 -26.48
N LYS A 266 11.13 14.88 -25.34
CA LYS A 266 12.55 14.51 -25.23
C LYS A 266 12.86 13.09 -25.66
N ASP A 267 11.83 12.25 -25.85
CA ASP A 267 11.99 10.81 -26.13
C ASP A 267 12.93 10.10 -25.12
N GLU A 268 13.03 10.68 -23.91
CA GLU A 268 13.77 10.09 -22.81
C GLU A 268 12.99 8.87 -22.34
N GLY A 269 13.54 7.69 -22.63
CA GLY A 269 12.89 6.41 -22.36
C GLY A 269 12.49 6.27 -20.89
N PHE A 270 11.33 5.68 -20.67
CA PHE A 270 10.80 5.29 -19.37
C PHE A 270 11.83 4.42 -18.62
N ASP A 271 12.18 4.80 -17.40
CA ASP A 271 13.27 4.14 -16.64
C ASP A 271 12.82 3.03 -15.69
N GLY A 272 11.50 2.81 -15.56
CA GLY A 272 10.93 1.74 -14.75
C GLY A 272 10.99 1.96 -13.23
N VAL A 273 11.48 3.10 -12.74
CA VAL A 273 11.60 3.39 -11.29
C VAL A 273 10.27 3.27 -10.54
N PRO A 274 9.13 3.79 -11.04
CA PRO A 274 7.85 3.59 -10.36
C PRO A 274 7.48 2.11 -10.19
N LEU A 275 7.73 1.29 -11.21
CA LEU A 275 7.47 -0.16 -11.14
C LEU A 275 8.39 -0.85 -10.12
N TYR A 276 9.67 -0.48 -10.11
CA TYR A 276 10.61 -0.96 -9.10
C TYR A 276 10.16 -0.65 -7.67
N LEU A 277 9.76 0.59 -7.40
CA LEU A 277 9.23 0.98 -6.09
C LEU A 277 7.98 0.19 -5.73
N SER A 278 7.07 0.00 -6.68
CA SER A 278 5.87 -0.83 -6.51
C SER A 278 6.24 -2.28 -6.15
N SER A 279 7.28 -2.84 -6.78
CA SER A 279 7.81 -4.19 -6.47
C SER A 279 8.37 -4.26 -5.04
N CYS A 280 9.13 -3.24 -4.61
CA CYS A 280 9.64 -3.16 -3.24
C CYS A 280 8.51 -3.10 -2.20
N PHE A 281 7.47 -2.29 -2.47
CA PHE A 281 6.31 -2.18 -1.57
C PHE A 281 5.52 -3.48 -1.50
N LEU A 282 5.31 -4.16 -2.64
CA LEU A 282 4.63 -5.46 -2.67
C LEU A 282 5.44 -6.52 -1.93
N ALA A 283 6.75 -6.60 -2.15
CA ALA A 283 7.64 -7.51 -1.43
C ALA A 283 7.57 -7.29 0.09
N TYR A 284 7.55 -6.03 0.51
CA TYR A 284 7.46 -5.69 1.93
C TYR A 284 6.08 -6.07 2.52
N LEU A 285 4.99 -5.82 1.80
CA LEU A 285 3.67 -6.26 2.25
C LEU A 285 3.57 -7.77 2.33
N CYS A 286 4.02 -8.51 1.31
CA CYS A 286 4.08 -9.98 1.35
C CYS A 286 4.84 -10.47 2.59
N ARG A 287 6.01 -9.89 2.89
CA ARG A 287 6.78 -10.23 4.09
C ARG A 287 6.01 -9.96 5.38
N LEU A 288 5.27 -8.86 5.48
CA LEU A 288 4.43 -8.56 6.63
C LEU A 288 3.26 -9.54 6.74
N PHE A 289 2.65 -9.87 5.61
CA PHE A 289 1.54 -10.82 5.54
C PHE A 289 1.96 -12.23 5.95
N LEU A 290 3.09 -12.72 5.46
CA LEU A 290 3.65 -14.03 5.81
C LEU A 290 3.84 -14.22 7.33
N ARG A 291 4.07 -13.14 8.07
CA ARG A 291 4.15 -13.19 9.54
C ARG A 291 2.81 -13.44 10.24
N LEU A 292 1.70 -13.31 9.53
CA LEU A 292 0.36 -13.63 10.03
C LEU A 292 0.03 -15.12 9.85
N LEU A 293 0.81 -15.83 9.02
CA LEU A 293 0.59 -17.23 8.69
C LEU A 293 1.42 -18.17 9.55
N PRO A 294 0.86 -19.30 10.00
CA PRO A 294 1.65 -20.40 10.53
C PRO A 294 2.67 -20.85 9.46
N GLN A 295 3.96 -20.92 9.81
CA GLN A 295 5.04 -21.33 8.89
C GLN A 295 5.19 -20.47 7.62
N GLY A 296 4.68 -19.23 7.60
CA GLY A 296 4.76 -18.35 6.44
C GLY A 296 6.20 -18.06 5.97
N ASP A 297 7.20 -18.17 6.85
CA ASP A 297 8.61 -18.04 6.53
C ASP A 297 9.16 -19.16 5.61
N LYS A 298 8.46 -20.30 5.52
CA LYS A 298 8.82 -21.46 4.67
C LYS A 298 8.00 -21.54 3.38
N MET A 299 7.07 -20.64 3.16
CA MET A 299 6.10 -20.72 2.06
C MET A 299 6.75 -20.76 0.67
N PHE A 300 7.98 -20.31 0.53
CA PHE A 300 8.68 -20.28 -0.74
C PHE A 300 9.70 -21.42 -0.93
N ASP A 301 9.95 -22.25 0.10
CA ASP A 301 11.09 -23.18 0.12
C ASP A 301 10.99 -24.29 -0.96
N GLU A 302 9.76 -24.65 -1.38
CA GLU A 302 9.53 -25.74 -2.33
C GLU A 302 9.42 -25.27 -3.79
N ASP A 303 8.87 -24.05 -4.01
CA ASP A 303 8.48 -23.60 -5.35
C ASP A 303 9.38 -22.51 -5.93
N PHE A 304 10.34 -22.00 -5.15
CA PHE A 304 11.24 -20.94 -5.56
C PHE A 304 12.69 -21.33 -5.31
N THR A 305 13.56 -20.86 -6.20
CA THR A 305 15.01 -21.05 -6.03
C THR A 305 15.54 -20.22 -4.87
N GLU A 306 16.65 -20.65 -4.28
CA GLU A 306 17.32 -19.87 -3.21
C GLU A 306 17.66 -18.43 -3.67
N GLU A 307 18.02 -18.24 -4.95
CA GLU A 307 18.31 -16.92 -5.51
C GLU A 307 17.05 -16.05 -5.54
N GLU A 308 15.90 -16.55 -6.01
CA GLU A 308 14.61 -15.84 -6.01
C GLU A 308 14.20 -15.43 -4.59
N ILE A 309 14.35 -16.36 -3.62
CA ILE A 309 14.07 -16.10 -2.21
C ILE A 309 14.99 -15.00 -1.65
N GLN A 310 16.27 -15.00 -1.99
CA GLN A 310 17.20 -13.98 -1.56
C GLN A 310 16.91 -12.61 -2.19
N VAL A 311 16.52 -12.55 -3.46
CA VAL A 311 16.05 -11.33 -4.13
C VAL A 311 14.82 -10.78 -3.42
N PHE A 312 13.80 -11.60 -3.13
CA PHE A 312 12.64 -11.20 -2.34
C PHE A 312 13.02 -10.64 -0.97
N LYS A 313 13.88 -11.35 -0.23
CA LYS A 313 14.38 -10.91 1.08
C LYS A 313 15.09 -9.57 0.99
N ALA A 314 15.87 -9.34 -0.05
CA ALA A 314 16.59 -8.09 -0.27
C ALA A 314 15.61 -6.94 -0.59
N LEU A 315 14.68 -7.11 -1.55
CA LEU A 315 13.66 -6.12 -1.90
C LEU A 315 12.81 -5.75 -0.68
N SER A 316 12.36 -6.73 0.08
CA SER A 316 11.56 -6.50 1.29
C SER A 316 12.30 -5.81 2.43
N ARG A 317 13.64 -5.67 2.35
CA ARG A 317 14.50 -4.99 3.33
C ARG A 317 14.95 -3.60 2.88
N ILE A 318 14.97 -3.31 1.58
CA ILE A 318 15.38 -1.99 1.05
C ILE A 318 14.61 -0.86 1.72
N THR A 319 13.35 -1.13 2.03
CA THR A 319 12.45 -0.20 2.71
C THR A 319 12.59 -0.23 4.24
N SER A 320 13.29 -1.19 4.83
CA SER A 320 13.30 -1.45 6.28
C SER A 320 14.68 -1.32 6.95
N GLN A 321 15.71 -0.82 6.26
CA GLN A 321 17.00 -0.54 6.92
C GLN A 321 16.94 0.77 7.70
N PRO A 322 17.44 0.79 8.96
CA PRO A 322 17.51 1.98 9.79
C PRO A 322 18.44 3.05 9.21
#